data_0d97d7b1cac38c9538f1fc6126b3a27d
#
_entry.id   0d97d7b1cac38c9538f1fc6126b3a27d
#
_cell.length_a   1.000
_cell.length_b   1.000
_cell.length_c   1.000
_cell.angle_alpha   90.00
_cell.angle_beta   90.00
_cell.angle_gamma   90.00
#
_symmetry.space_group_name_H-M   'P 1'
#
loop_
_entity.id
_entity.type
_entity.pdbx_description
1 polymer ?
#
loop_
_entity_poly.entity_id
_entity_poly.type
_entity_poly.pdbx_seq_one_letter_code
_entity_poly.pdbx_strand_id
1 'polypeptide(L)'
;MVTQKYLDELTYEIIGSAIEVHKIMGRGLLESVYHECLKEEFLHRKINFFSQMQVPVVYKDRELKTDFRCDLYVENTIVVELKAVFDIHPMFEAKLLNYMKLLKSPKGILINFNCYNIFNEGQKTFVNEYFKNLPKG
;
A
#
# COMPACT_ATOMS: atom_id res chain seq x y z
N MET A 1 -15.45 -4.61 -13.14
CA MET A 1 -15.35 -5.69 -12.15
C MET A 1 -13.91 -5.89 -11.73
N VAL A 2 -13.67 -6.03 -10.44
CA VAL A 2 -12.33 -6.28 -9.92
C VAL A 2 -11.99 -7.77 -10.09
N THR A 3 -10.83 -8.05 -10.69
CA THR A 3 -10.32 -9.40 -10.92
C THR A 3 -8.91 -9.51 -10.37
N GLN A 4 -8.43 -10.75 -10.20
CA GLN A 4 -7.03 -10.97 -9.80
C GLN A 4 -6.07 -10.34 -10.82
N LYS A 5 -6.36 -10.50 -12.11
CA LYS A 5 -5.54 -9.92 -13.18
C LYS A 5 -5.48 -8.40 -13.08
N TYR A 6 -6.62 -7.75 -12.86
CA TYR A 6 -6.67 -6.29 -12.68
C TYR A 6 -5.78 -5.85 -11.51
N LEU A 7 -5.86 -6.56 -10.37
CA LEU A 7 -5.07 -6.23 -9.20
C LEU A 7 -3.58 -6.47 -9.42
N ASP A 8 -3.23 -7.51 -10.18
CA ASP A 8 -1.83 -7.77 -10.51
C ASP A 8 -1.27 -6.68 -11.42
N GLU A 9 -2.04 -6.22 -12.39
CA GLU A 9 -1.66 -5.10 -13.26
C GLU A 9 -1.54 -3.80 -12.46
N LEU A 10 -2.47 -3.54 -11.56
CA LEU A 10 -2.41 -2.37 -10.68
C LEU A 10 -1.20 -2.43 -9.74
N THR A 11 -0.90 -3.61 -9.21
CA THR A 11 0.29 -3.83 -8.38
C THR A 11 1.56 -3.47 -9.15
N TYR A 12 1.64 -3.90 -10.40
CA TYR A 12 2.76 -3.56 -11.28
C TYR A 12 2.92 -2.04 -11.42
N GLU A 13 1.81 -1.33 -11.60
CA GLU A 13 1.83 0.14 -11.72
C GLU A 13 2.23 0.82 -10.41
N ILE A 14 1.78 0.30 -9.29
CA ILE A 14 2.13 0.85 -7.97
C ILE A 14 3.62 0.67 -7.70
N ILE A 15 4.14 -0.54 -7.91
CA ILE A 15 5.56 -0.83 -7.70
C ILE A 15 6.40 -0.03 -8.71
N GLY A 16 5.95 0.06 -9.96
CA GLY A 16 6.61 0.88 -10.97
C GLY A 16 6.68 2.35 -10.57
N SER A 17 5.63 2.86 -9.93
CA SER A 17 5.60 4.23 -9.41
C SER A 17 6.65 4.42 -8.31
N ALA A 18 6.74 3.46 -7.38
CA ALA A 18 7.74 3.50 -6.32
C ALA A 18 9.16 3.41 -6.87
N ILE A 19 9.37 2.60 -7.90
CA ILE A 19 10.67 2.50 -8.58
C ILE A 19 11.07 3.85 -9.18
N GLU A 20 10.13 4.51 -9.85
CA GLU A 20 10.39 5.82 -10.45
C GLU A 20 10.75 6.86 -9.39
N VAL A 21 9.98 6.91 -8.30
CA VAL A 21 10.27 7.81 -7.17
C VAL A 21 11.67 7.54 -6.61
N HIS A 22 11.98 6.29 -6.37
CA HIS A 22 13.27 5.87 -5.80
C HIS A 22 14.43 6.21 -6.73
N LYS A 23 14.23 6.04 -8.04
CA LYS A 23 15.23 6.34 -9.06
C LYS A 23 15.57 7.85 -9.07
N ILE A 24 14.56 8.69 -8.93
CA ILE A 24 14.73 10.14 -8.96
C ILE A 24 15.28 10.67 -7.64
N MET A 25 14.70 10.24 -6.52
CA MET A 25 14.97 10.80 -5.21
C MET A 25 16.09 10.10 -4.45
N GLY A 26 16.36 8.84 -4.77
CA GLY A 26 17.33 8.03 -4.04
C GLY A 26 16.81 7.61 -2.68
N ARG A 27 17.68 7.04 -1.86
CA ARG A 27 17.34 6.62 -0.51
C ARG A 27 17.84 7.63 0.52
N GLY A 28 17.38 7.49 1.76
CA GLY A 28 17.87 8.32 2.87
C GLY A 28 17.03 9.54 3.17
N LEU A 29 15.86 9.64 2.55
CA LEU A 29 14.91 10.72 2.84
C LEU A 29 13.88 10.27 3.87
N LEU A 30 13.11 11.23 4.38
CA LEU A 30 12.04 10.96 5.33
C LEU A 30 10.88 10.24 4.64
N GLU A 31 10.17 9.41 5.39
CA GLU A 31 8.99 8.71 4.92
C GLU A 31 7.97 9.67 4.30
N SER A 32 7.76 10.82 4.95
CA SER A 32 6.80 11.83 4.46
C SER A 32 7.16 12.39 3.10
N VAL A 33 8.45 12.50 2.78
CA VAL A 33 8.90 12.97 1.46
C VAL A 33 8.55 11.94 0.40
N TYR A 34 8.82 10.67 0.64
CA TYR A 34 8.46 9.61 -0.30
C TYR A 34 6.94 9.50 -0.49
N HIS A 35 6.18 9.71 0.58
CA HIS A 35 4.72 9.72 0.50
C HIS A 35 4.24 10.79 -0.50
N GLU A 36 4.75 12.02 -0.37
CA GLU A 36 4.37 13.10 -1.28
C GLU A 36 4.84 12.84 -2.71
N CYS A 37 6.03 12.30 -2.89
CA CYS A 37 6.54 11.95 -4.22
C CYS A 37 5.67 10.86 -4.87
N LEU A 38 5.28 9.85 -4.11
CA LEU A 38 4.46 8.77 -4.66
C LEU A 38 3.08 9.26 -5.06
N LYS A 39 2.49 10.16 -4.29
CA LYS A 39 1.22 10.79 -4.65
C LYS A 39 1.34 11.53 -5.99
N GLU A 40 2.41 12.28 -6.18
CA GLU A 40 2.66 12.98 -7.44
C GLU A 40 2.82 12.00 -8.60
N GLU A 41 3.54 10.91 -8.40
CA GLU A 41 3.70 9.89 -9.44
C GLU A 41 2.37 9.24 -9.80
N PHE A 42 1.53 8.94 -8.80
CA PHE A 42 0.18 8.41 -9.06
C PHE A 42 -0.66 9.39 -9.88
N LEU A 43 -0.57 10.68 -9.60
CA LEU A 43 -1.29 11.69 -10.39
C LEU A 43 -0.81 11.69 -11.85
N HIS A 44 0.51 11.60 -12.08
CA HIS A 44 1.06 11.49 -13.42
C HIS A 44 0.55 10.27 -14.17
N ARG A 45 0.38 9.15 -13.47
CA ARG A 45 -0.08 7.89 -14.06
C ARG A 45 -1.60 7.76 -14.10
N LYS A 46 -2.31 8.76 -13.58
CA LYS A 46 -3.78 8.76 -13.49
C LYS A 46 -4.30 7.59 -12.66
N ILE A 47 -3.59 7.28 -11.59
CA ILE A 47 -4.00 6.29 -10.60
C ILE A 47 -4.72 7.01 -9.47
N ASN A 48 -5.96 6.60 -9.18
CA ASN A 48 -6.75 7.22 -8.12
C ASN A 48 -6.37 6.63 -6.76
N PHE A 49 -6.39 7.47 -5.74
CA PHE A 49 -6.03 7.04 -4.40
C PHE A 49 -6.63 7.94 -3.33
N PHE A 50 -6.75 7.41 -2.12
CA PHE A 50 -6.97 8.19 -0.90
C PHE A 50 -5.68 8.18 -0.10
N SER A 51 -5.28 9.35 0.38
CA SER A 51 -4.08 9.51 1.22
C SER A 51 -4.50 9.67 2.68
N GLN A 52 -3.80 8.99 3.58
CA GLN A 52 -4.07 9.04 5.03
C GLN A 52 -5.55 8.75 5.32
N MET A 53 -6.05 7.68 4.72
CA MET A 53 -7.47 7.35 4.83
C MET A 53 -7.78 6.69 6.17
N GLN A 54 -8.84 7.18 6.82
CA GLN A 54 -9.33 6.61 8.06
C GLN A 54 -9.84 5.20 7.83
N VAL A 55 -9.35 4.24 8.63
CA VAL A 55 -9.77 2.85 8.57
C VAL A 55 -10.76 2.60 9.72
N PRO A 56 -12.00 2.15 9.42
CA PRO A 56 -12.99 1.92 10.46
C PRO A 56 -12.58 0.78 11.39
N VAL A 57 -12.74 0.98 12.68
CA VAL A 57 -12.51 -0.06 13.69
C VAL A 57 -13.84 -0.37 14.34
N VAL A 58 -14.28 -1.63 14.20
CA VAL A 58 -15.53 -2.11 14.78
C VAL A 58 -15.19 -3.12 15.88
N TYR A 59 -15.75 -2.88 17.07
CA TYR A 59 -15.59 -3.77 18.21
C TYR A 59 -16.96 -4.07 18.82
N LYS A 60 -17.34 -5.32 18.87
CA LYS A 60 -18.64 -5.78 19.37
C LYS A 60 -19.79 -4.98 18.74
N ASP A 61 -19.80 -4.94 17.41
CA ASP A 61 -20.82 -4.27 16.59
C ASP A 61 -20.89 -2.74 16.74
N ARG A 62 -19.91 -2.13 17.42
CA ARG A 62 -19.81 -0.68 17.51
C ARG A 62 -18.61 -0.16 16.74
N GLU A 63 -18.84 0.84 15.89
CA GLU A 63 -17.75 1.54 15.25
C GLU A 63 -17.15 2.53 16.27
N LEU A 64 -15.85 2.40 16.49
CA LEU A 64 -15.13 3.20 17.45
C LEU A 64 -14.51 4.42 16.77
N LYS A 65 -14.40 5.51 17.52
CA LYS A 65 -13.63 6.69 17.07
C LYS A 65 -12.16 6.44 17.37
N THR A 66 -11.39 6.18 16.32
CA THR A 66 -9.95 5.95 16.44
C THR A 66 -9.24 6.76 15.35
N ASP A 67 -7.95 7.00 15.56
CA ASP A 67 -7.09 7.61 14.54
C ASP A 67 -6.24 6.52 13.89
N PHE A 68 -6.92 5.59 13.22
CA PHE A 68 -6.29 4.46 12.56
C PHE A 68 -6.36 4.70 11.05
N ARG A 69 -5.22 5.09 10.47
CA ARG A 69 -5.16 5.52 9.06
C ARG A 69 -4.13 4.73 8.29
N CYS A 70 -4.50 4.33 7.08
CA CYS A 70 -3.53 3.76 6.15
C CYS A 70 -2.91 4.87 5.30
N ASP A 71 -1.67 4.68 4.87
CA ASP A 71 -0.95 5.69 4.09
C ASP A 71 -1.65 6.00 2.77
N LEU A 72 -1.92 4.96 1.99
CA LEU A 72 -2.57 5.10 0.68
C LEU A 72 -3.53 3.95 0.46
N TYR A 73 -4.70 4.25 -0.08
CA TYR A 73 -5.67 3.25 -0.52
C TYR A 73 -5.93 3.48 -2.00
N VAL A 74 -5.46 2.56 -2.83
CA VAL A 74 -5.34 2.76 -4.27
C VAL A 74 -6.50 2.09 -4.99
N GLU A 75 -7.21 2.87 -5.83
CA GLU A 75 -8.34 2.44 -6.65
C GLU A 75 -9.39 1.66 -5.85
N ASN A 76 -9.59 2.05 -4.60
CA ASN A 76 -10.52 1.39 -3.67
C ASN A 76 -10.25 -0.11 -3.48
N THR A 77 -9.03 -0.56 -3.70
CA THR A 77 -8.71 -2.00 -3.66
C THR A 77 -7.44 -2.33 -2.90
N ILE A 78 -6.34 -1.63 -3.13
CA ILE A 78 -5.03 -2.01 -2.60
C ILE A 78 -4.58 -1.04 -1.52
N VAL A 79 -4.25 -1.57 -0.34
CA VAL A 79 -3.63 -0.80 0.74
C VAL A 79 -2.13 -0.73 0.49
N VAL A 80 -1.57 0.46 0.52
CA VAL A 80 -0.12 0.67 0.37
C VAL A 80 0.39 1.36 1.63
N GLU A 81 1.36 0.73 2.28
CA GLU A 81 2.05 1.29 3.44
C GLU A 81 3.50 1.61 3.09
N LEU A 82 3.94 2.80 3.47
CA LEU A 82 5.28 3.29 3.15
C LEU A 82 6.14 3.34 4.40
N LYS A 83 7.40 2.97 4.22
CA LYS A 83 8.42 3.06 5.26
C LYS A 83 9.72 3.60 4.66
N ALA A 84 10.54 4.19 5.52
CA ALA A 84 11.90 4.59 5.18
C ALA A 84 12.78 4.27 6.40
N VAL A 85 12.93 2.96 6.66
CA VAL A 85 13.58 2.44 7.88
C VAL A 85 14.72 1.51 7.52
N PHE A 86 15.63 1.31 8.46
CA PHE A 86 16.78 0.43 8.26
C PHE A 86 16.32 -1.03 8.15
N ASP A 87 15.50 -1.46 9.09
CA ASP A 87 14.94 -2.82 9.11
C ASP A 87 13.43 -2.78 9.23
N ILE A 88 12.75 -3.67 8.50
CA ILE A 88 11.29 -3.81 8.59
C ILE A 88 10.96 -4.64 9.83
N HIS A 89 10.30 -3.99 10.79
CA HIS A 89 9.80 -4.67 11.98
C HIS A 89 8.57 -5.51 11.61
N PRO A 90 8.42 -6.75 12.17
CA PRO A 90 7.24 -7.59 11.89
C PRO A 90 5.91 -6.90 12.16
N MET A 91 5.86 -5.94 13.08
CA MET A 91 4.62 -5.19 13.36
C MET A 91 4.15 -4.34 12.19
N PHE A 92 5.04 -3.95 11.27
CA PHE A 92 4.64 -3.20 10.08
C PHE A 92 3.79 -4.09 9.16
N GLU A 93 4.19 -5.35 9.00
CA GLU A 93 3.42 -6.32 8.21
C GLU A 93 2.08 -6.65 8.88
N ALA A 94 2.10 -6.85 10.19
CA ALA A 94 0.89 -7.13 10.95
C ALA A 94 -0.12 -5.97 10.84
N LYS A 95 0.37 -4.74 10.89
CA LYS A 95 -0.46 -3.54 10.75
C LYS A 95 -1.10 -3.48 9.35
N LEU A 96 -0.32 -3.76 8.31
CA LEU A 96 -0.83 -3.80 6.94
C LEU A 96 -1.93 -4.87 6.80
N LEU A 97 -1.71 -6.06 7.35
CA LEU A 97 -2.70 -7.14 7.31
C LEU A 97 -3.99 -6.74 8.04
N ASN A 98 -3.89 -6.00 9.14
CA ASN A 98 -5.06 -5.48 9.84
C ASN A 98 -5.83 -4.45 9.01
N TYR A 99 -5.15 -3.55 8.33
CA TYR A 99 -5.82 -2.62 7.41
C TYR A 99 -6.58 -3.38 6.33
N MET A 100 -5.95 -4.39 5.73
CA MET A 100 -6.58 -5.20 4.70
C MET A 100 -7.84 -5.89 5.22
N LYS A 101 -7.77 -6.45 6.43
CA LYS A 101 -8.90 -7.13 7.06
C LYS A 101 -10.06 -6.16 7.32
N LEU A 102 -9.77 -5.02 7.92
CA LEU A 102 -10.81 -4.05 8.30
C LEU A 102 -11.45 -3.38 7.08
N LEU A 103 -10.70 -3.16 6.02
CA LEU A 103 -11.19 -2.58 4.77
C LEU A 103 -11.75 -3.63 3.81
N LYS A 104 -11.62 -4.92 4.12
CA LYS A 104 -11.92 -6.01 3.21
C LYS A 104 -11.17 -5.86 1.90
N SER A 105 -9.94 -5.35 1.99
CA SER A 105 -9.06 -5.15 0.85
C SER A 105 -8.41 -6.47 0.47
N PRO A 106 -8.44 -6.86 -0.82
CA PRO A 106 -7.88 -8.14 -1.26
C PRO A 106 -6.36 -8.16 -1.32
N LYS A 107 -5.71 -7.00 -1.30
CA LYS A 107 -4.27 -6.92 -1.53
C LYS A 107 -3.66 -5.76 -0.78
N GLY A 108 -2.41 -5.95 -0.33
CA GLY A 108 -1.65 -4.89 0.33
C GLY A 108 -0.19 -4.94 -0.07
N ILE A 109 0.45 -3.79 -0.08
CA ILE A 109 1.86 -3.65 -0.45
C ILE A 109 2.56 -2.83 0.61
N LEU A 110 3.66 -3.36 1.14
CA LEU A 110 4.55 -2.65 2.04
C LEU A 110 5.77 -2.24 1.24
N ILE A 111 6.08 -0.94 1.23
CA ILE A 111 7.21 -0.40 0.48
C ILE A 111 8.15 0.31 1.44
N ASN A 112 9.40 -0.16 1.50
CA ASN A 112 10.46 0.50 2.24
C ASN A 112 11.42 1.15 1.27
N PHE A 113 11.45 2.48 1.25
CA PHE A 113 12.31 3.25 0.34
C PHE A 113 13.77 3.26 0.76
N ASN A 114 14.08 2.87 2.00
CA ASN A 114 15.47 2.77 2.44
C ASN A 114 16.07 1.45 1.99
N CYS A 115 16.27 1.31 0.69
CA CYS A 115 16.78 0.12 0.04
C CYS A 115 17.60 0.49 -1.18
N TYR A 116 18.33 -0.45 -1.73
CA TYR A 116 19.05 -0.25 -2.99
C TYR A 116 18.19 -0.56 -4.21
N ASN A 117 17.25 -1.51 -4.08
CA ASN A 117 16.40 -1.94 -5.18
C ASN A 117 14.98 -2.20 -4.67
N ILE A 118 14.04 -1.38 -5.14
CA ILE A 118 12.64 -1.48 -4.70
C ILE A 118 12.05 -2.85 -5.03
N PHE A 119 12.23 -3.31 -6.28
CA PHE A 119 11.61 -4.55 -6.72
C PHE A 119 12.12 -5.76 -5.93
N ASN A 120 13.44 -5.85 -5.75
CA ASN A 120 14.05 -7.04 -5.15
C ASN A 120 13.99 -7.06 -3.62
N GLU A 121 14.09 -5.90 -2.97
CA GLU A 121 14.22 -5.85 -1.52
C GLU A 121 13.31 -4.83 -0.84
N GLY A 122 12.80 -3.84 -1.56
CA GLY A 122 12.07 -2.74 -0.97
C GLY A 122 10.56 -2.94 -0.90
N GLN A 123 10.00 -3.97 -1.52
CA GLN A 123 8.55 -4.19 -1.51
C GLN A 123 8.20 -5.60 -1.05
N LYS A 124 7.05 -5.70 -0.40
CA LYS A 124 6.47 -6.99 -0.05
C LYS A 124 4.96 -6.90 -0.26
N THR A 125 4.43 -7.86 -1.03
CA THR A 125 3.02 -7.86 -1.42
C THR A 125 2.30 -9.00 -0.72
N PHE A 126 1.08 -8.71 -0.24
CA PHE A 126 0.24 -9.65 0.49
C PHE A 126 -1.10 -9.79 -0.18
N VAL A 127 -1.63 -10.99 -0.18
CA VAL A 127 -2.99 -11.31 -0.60
C VAL A 127 -3.69 -12.09 0.51
N ASN A 128 -5.02 -12.16 0.43
CA ASN A 128 -5.83 -12.83 1.45
C ASN A 128 -6.99 -13.57 0.79
N GLU A 129 -7.96 -14.00 1.61
CA GLU A 129 -9.15 -14.71 1.14
C GLU A 129 -9.95 -13.90 0.13
N TYR A 130 -10.04 -12.58 0.33
CA TYR A 130 -10.78 -11.73 -0.60
C TYR A 130 -10.16 -11.76 -2.01
N PHE A 131 -8.82 -11.82 -2.09
CA PHE A 131 -8.14 -11.96 -3.37
C PHE A 131 -8.43 -13.33 -4.00
N LYS A 132 -8.32 -14.39 -3.20
CA LYS A 132 -8.54 -15.77 -3.69
C LYS A 132 -9.93 -15.97 -4.25
N ASN A 133 -10.92 -15.30 -3.68
CA ASN A 133 -12.32 -15.42 -4.10
C ASN A 133 -12.68 -14.56 -5.30
N LEU A 134 -11.77 -13.73 -5.81
CA LEU A 134 -12.01 -12.93 -6.99
C LEU A 134 -11.91 -13.76 -8.25
N PRO A 135 -12.65 -13.37 -9.31
CA PRO A 135 -12.43 -13.96 -10.64
C PRO A 135 -11.00 -13.74 -11.09
N LYS A 136 -10.45 -14.71 -11.80
CA LYS A 136 -9.06 -14.57 -12.26
C LYS A 136 -8.90 -13.49 -13.33
N GLY A 137 -9.90 -13.30 -14.15
CA GLY A 137 -9.88 -12.35 -15.25
C GLY A 137 -9.40 -12.99 -16.52
#